data_44c110981bbbb3817a3310e0e45e4d0e
#
_entry.id   44c110981bbbb3817a3310e0e45e4d0e
#
_cell.length_a   1.000
_cell.length_b   1.000
_cell.length_c   1.000
_cell.angle_alpha   90.00
_cell.angle_beta   90.00
_cell.angle_gamma   90.00
#
_symmetry.space_group_name_H-M   'P 1'
#
loop_
_entity.id
_entity.type
_entity.pdbx_description
1 polymer ?
#
loop_
_entity_poly.entity_id
_entity_poly.type
_entity_poly.pdbx_seq_one_letter_code
_entity_poly.pdbx_strand_id
1 'polypeptide(L)'
;MILYLFPVRTTFIERDLEMIRPVARIVPVEFTQTPWKLPLYLVLQFFQLLWYLPRTSQYLCFFGGYHTLLPVIFGTIFGKKCTIQAGGTDCINMPEIGYGNFRKNPLAWATAFSFTHCSLILPVAEALVSQDYRYDPRISPKQGLLQLIPGLKTPIQVIPNGFDSSFWEDLGMQRVKHSFISVATHTSSPARARVKGYDLIEQLAANNP
;
A
#
# COMPACT_ATOMS: atom_id res chain seq x y z
N MET A 1 -15.36 -12.42 -12.11
CA MET A 1 -14.65 -12.77 -10.86
C MET A 1 -13.40 -11.93 -10.74
N ILE A 2 -13.16 -11.36 -9.57
CA ILE A 2 -11.96 -10.56 -9.25
C ILE A 2 -10.95 -11.48 -8.57
N LEU A 3 -9.68 -11.46 -9.01
CA LEU A 3 -8.58 -11.99 -8.22
C LEU A 3 -7.97 -10.83 -7.41
N TYR A 4 -7.93 -10.98 -6.07
CA TYR A 4 -7.38 -9.99 -5.17
C TYR A 4 -6.05 -10.48 -4.61
N LEU A 5 -4.96 -9.86 -5.06
CA LEU A 5 -3.60 -10.28 -4.76
C LEU A 5 -2.96 -9.34 -3.74
N PHE A 6 -2.35 -9.91 -2.72
CA PHE A 6 -1.71 -9.15 -1.63
C PHE A 6 -0.51 -9.90 -1.04
N PRO A 7 0.47 -9.18 -0.45
CA PRO A 7 1.71 -9.81 0.04
C PRO A 7 1.52 -10.57 1.34
N VAL A 8 0.60 -10.12 2.19
CA VAL A 8 0.25 -10.73 3.48
C VAL A 8 -1.14 -10.28 3.90
N ARG A 9 -1.85 -11.17 4.58
CA ARG A 9 -3.19 -10.92 5.07
C ARG A 9 -3.17 -9.94 6.25
N THR A 10 -3.97 -8.90 6.17
CA THR A 10 -4.07 -7.83 7.18
C THR A 10 -5.53 -7.44 7.39
N THR A 11 -5.81 -6.65 8.43
CA THR A 11 -7.17 -6.12 8.69
C THR A 11 -7.71 -5.29 7.53
N PHE A 12 -6.86 -4.60 6.77
CA PHE A 12 -7.28 -3.87 5.57
C PHE A 12 -7.78 -4.81 4.48
N ILE A 13 -7.07 -5.94 4.26
CA ILE A 13 -7.47 -6.96 3.29
C ILE A 13 -8.82 -7.58 3.67
N GLU A 14 -9.04 -7.89 4.96
CA GLU A 14 -10.32 -8.43 5.41
C GLU A 14 -11.47 -7.46 5.17
N ARG A 15 -11.27 -6.18 5.49
CA ARG A 15 -12.27 -5.14 5.21
C ARG A 15 -12.57 -4.99 3.72
N ASP A 16 -11.56 -4.96 2.88
CA ASP A 16 -11.75 -4.91 1.42
C ASP A 16 -12.55 -6.13 0.95
N LEU A 17 -12.24 -7.33 1.45
CA LEU A 17 -12.98 -8.55 1.12
C LEU A 17 -14.44 -8.47 1.60
N GLU A 18 -14.69 -7.99 2.82
CA GLU A 18 -16.04 -7.80 3.36
C GLU A 18 -16.87 -6.83 2.51
N MET A 19 -16.26 -5.73 2.07
CA MET A 19 -16.95 -4.71 1.26
C MET A 19 -17.19 -5.17 -0.19
N ILE A 20 -16.31 -5.98 -0.77
CA ILE A 20 -16.41 -6.39 -2.17
C ILE A 20 -17.28 -7.64 -2.35
N ARG A 21 -17.26 -8.60 -1.41
CA ARG A 21 -18.02 -9.86 -1.51
C ARG A 21 -19.51 -9.70 -1.81
N PRO A 22 -20.24 -8.71 -1.26
CA PRO A 22 -21.66 -8.51 -1.57
C PRO A 22 -21.93 -8.10 -3.01
N VAL A 23 -20.96 -7.47 -3.68
CA VAL A 23 -21.13 -6.87 -5.03
C VAL A 23 -20.38 -7.63 -6.12
N ALA A 24 -19.38 -8.43 -5.78
CA ALA A 24 -18.60 -9.19 -6.77
C ALA A 24 -18.00 -10.49 -6.19
N ARG A 25 -17.94 -11.51 -7.07
CA ARG A 25 -17.18 -12.72 -6.72
C ARG A 25 -15.70 -12.41 -6.69
N ILE A 26 -15.09 -12.44 -5.49
CA ILE A 26 -13.68 -12.17 -5.24
C ILE A 26 -12.97 -13.41 -4.69
N VAL A 27 -11.77 -13.68 -5.20
CA VAL A 27 -10.89 -14.76 -4.74
C VAL A 27 -9.59 -14.15 -4.23
N PRO A 28 -9.29 -14.27 -2.92
CA PRO A 28 -8.03 -13.79 -2.36
C PRO A 28 -6.88 -14.71 -2.76
N VAL A 29 -5.76 -14.10 -3.15
CA VAL A 29 -4.51 -14.77 -3.50
C VAL A 29 -3.38 -14.15 -2.69
N GLU A 30 -2.93 -14.86 -1.67
CA GLU A 30 -1.83 -14.44 -0.82
C GLU A 30 -0.49 -14.80 -1.46
N PHE A 31 0.47 -13.89 -1.34
CA PHE A 31 1.83 -14.06 -1.83
C PHE A 31 2.79 -14.34 -0.65
N THR A 32 3.97 -13.75 -0.65
CA THR A 32 4.94 -13.84 0.45
C THR A 32 5.75 -12.57 0.58
N GLN A 33 6.15 -12.26 1.81
CA GLN A 33 7.16 -11.21 2.09
C GLN A 33 8.55 -11.80 2.38
N THR A 34 8.68 -13.13 2.43
CA THR A 34 9.92 -13.81 2.76
C THR A 34 10.82 -13.91 1.54
N PRO A 35 12.00 -13.24 1.49
CA PRO A 35 12.79 -13.10 0.27
C PRO A 35 13.19 -14.43 -0.37
N TRP A 36 13.61 -15.42 0.40
CA TRP A 36 14.05 -16.72 -0.14
C TRP A 36 12.90 -17.57 -0.72
N LYS A 37 11.63 -17.25 -0.36
CA LYS A 37 10.42 -17.89 -0.91
C LYS A 37 9.92 -17.24 -2.20
N LEU A 38 10.42 -16.06 -2.56
CA LEU A 38 9.90 -15.30 -3.71
C LEU A 38 9.89 -16.11 -5.02
N PRO A 39 10.97 -16.84 -5.42
CA PRO A 39 10.95 -17.60 -6.66
C PRO A 39 9.86 -18.66 -6.69
N LEU A 40 9.68 -19.39 -5.58
CA LEU A 40 8.64 -20.41 -5.47
C LEU A 40 7.25 -19.79 -5.58
N TYR A 41 7.02 -18.68 -4.88
CA TYR A 41 5.70 -18.01 -4.90
C TYR A 41 5.39 -17.37 -6.25
N LEU A 42 6.38 -16.91 -7.01
CA LEU A 42 6.17 -16.46 -8.39
C LEU A 42 5.72 -17.62 -9.28
N VAL A 43 6.33 -18.79 -9.16
CA VAL A 43 5.92 -19.99 -9.91
C VAL A 43 4.49 -20.41 -9.52
N LEU A 44 4.19 -20.48 -8.22
CA LEU A 44 2.85 -20.82 -7.74
C LEU A 44 1.81 -19.80 -8.22
N GLN A 45 2.11 -18.51 -8.13
CA GLN A 45 1.22 -17.45 -8.60
C GLN A 45 0.99 -17.54 -10.11
N PHE A 46 2.02 -17.85 -10.90
CA PHE A 46 1.87 -18.05 -12.34
C PHE A 46 0.84 -19.14 -12.65
N PHE A 47 0.92 -20.30 -12.03
CA PHE A 47 -0.05 -21.39 -12.24
C PHE A 47 -1.43 -21.03 -11.68
N GLN A 48 -1.53 -20.33 -10.55
CA GLN A 48 -2.80 -19.82 -10.04
C GLN A 48 -3.47 -18.85 -11.03
N LEU A 49 -2.70 -17.92 -11.60
CA LEU A 49 -3.21 -16.97 -12.59
C LEU A 49 -3.70 -17.69 -13.86
N LEU A 50 -2.96 -18.69 -14.34
CA LEU A 50 -3.39 -19.55 -15.46
C LEU A 50 -4.69 -20.28 -15.15
N TRP A 51 -4.79 -20.91 -13.98
CA TRP A 51 -5.96 -21.67 -13.54
C TRP A 51 -7.22 -20.81 -13.48
N TYR A 52 -7.07 -19.60 -12.94
CA TYR A 52 -8.19 -18.67 -12.80
C TYR A 52 -8.46 -17.83 -14.05
N LEU A 53 -7.55 -17.78 -15.02
CA LEU A 53 -7.61 -16.90 -16.18
C LEU A 53 -8.97 -16.90 -16.93
N PRO A 54 -9.59 -18.07 -17.23
CA PRO A 54 -10.87 -18.08 -17.95
C PRO A 54 -12.04 -17.45 -17.18
N ARG A 55 -11.94 -17.42 -15.85
CA ARG A 55 -12.99 -16.91 -14.95
C ARG A 55 -12.71 -15.52 -14.42
N THR A 56 -11.50 -15.01 -14.63
CA THR A 56 -11.06 -13.69 -14.13
C THR A 56 -11.52 -12.59 -15.05
N SER A 57 -12.23 -11.60 -14.52
CA SER A 57 -12.57 -10.37 -15.23
C SER A 57 -11.52 -9.28 -15.03
N GLN A 58 -10.93 -9.21 -13.82
CA GLN A 58 -9.90 -8.24 -13.47
C GLN A 58 -9.04 -8.69 -12.28
N TYR A 59 -7.87 -8.11 -12.20
CA TYR A 59 -6.95 -8.25 -11.06
C TYR A 59 -7.04 -7.00 -10.19
N LEU A 60 -7.15 -7.19 -8.88
CA LEU A 60 -7.00 -6.15 -7.87
C LEU A 60 -5.76 -6.50 -7.06
N CYS A 61 -4.86 -5.56 -6.87
CA CYS A 61 -3.63 -5.78 -6.11
C CYS A 61 -3.53 -4.78 -4.95
N PHE A 62 -3.18 -5.26 -3.78
CA PHE A 62 -2.95 -4.43 -2.61
C PHE A 62 -1.45 -4.19 -2.46
N PHE A 63 -1.02 -2.93 -2.58
CA PHE A 63 0.34 -2.43 -2.74
C PHE A 63 1.02 -2.85 -4.05
N GLY A 64 1.98 -2.03 -4.51
CA GLY A 64 2.93 -2.38 -5.55
C GLY A 64 4.10 -3.21 -5.00
N GLY A 65 4.59 -4.18 -5.79
CA GLY A 65 5.71 -5.02 -5.39
C GLY A 65 5.89 -6.26 -6.26
N TYR A 66 6.62 -7.27 -5.78
CA TYR A 66 6.87 -8.49 -6.56
C TYR A 66 5.59 -9.25 -6.93
N HIS A 67 4.61 -9.29 -6.03
CA HIS A 67 3.34 -9.99 -6.23
C HIS A 67 2.45 -9.34 -7.30
N THR A 68 2.75 -8.12 -7.74
CA THR A 68 1.99 -7.41 -8.78
C THR A 68 2.56 -7.60 -10.18
N LEU A 69 3.78 -8.10 -10.32
CA LEU A 69 4.43 -8.31 -11.61
C LEU A 69 3.61 -9.21 -12.54
N LEU A 70 3.32 -10.43 -12.10
CA LEU A 70 2.58 -11.39 -12.92
C LEU A 70 1.14 -10.95 -13.22
N PRO A 71 0.34 -10.46 -12.26
CA PRO A 71 -1.00 -9.92 -12.56
C PRO A 71 -1.00 -8.82 -13.61
N VAL A 72 -0.03 -7.91 -13.57
CA VAL A 72 0.11 -6.84 -14.55
C VAL A 72 0.47 -7.40 -15.93
N ILE A 73 1.44 -8.33 -16.01
CA ILE A 73 1.82 -9.01 -17.25
C ILE A 73 0.63 -9.77 -17.83
N PHE A 74 -0.07 -10.55 -17.01
CA PHE A 74 -1.27 -11.29 -17.44
C PHE A 74 -2.38 -10.32 -17.89
N GLY A 75 -2.56 -9.22 -17.16
CA GLY A 75 -3.51 -8.18 -17.55
C GLY A 75 -3.24 -7.63 -18.94
N THR A 76 -1.99 -7.31 -19.22
CA THR A 76 -1.54 -6.79 -20.51
C THR A 76 -1.70 -7.83 -21.63
N ILE A 77 -1.23 -9.06 -21.41
CA ILE A 77 -1.25 -10.11 -22.45
C ILE A 77 -2.67 -10.58 -22.76
N PHE A 78 -3.52 -10.75 -21.75
CA PHE A 78 -4.86 -11.31 -21.91
C PHE A 78 -6.00 -10.26 -21.89
N GLY A 79 -5.67 -8.97 -21.99
CA GLY A 79 -6.65 -7.89 -22.02
C GLY A 79 -7.49 -7.76 -20.74
N LYS A 80 -6.96 -8.16 -19.57
CA LYS A 80 -7.64 -8.05 -18.29
C LYS A 80 -7.19 -6.78 -17.56
N LYS A 81 -8.13 -6.03 -16.99
CA LYS A 81 -7.77 -4.86 -16.17
C LYS A 81 -7.00 -5.30 -14.94
N CYS A 82 -5.91 -4.60 -14.64
CA CYS A 82 -5.16 -4.75 -13.41
C CYS A 82 -5.16 -3.41 -12.66
N THR A 83 -5.75 -3.38 -11.49
CA THR A 83 -5.81 -2.19 -10.62
C THR A 83 -4.91 -2.40 -9.42
N ILE A 84 -4.11 -1.41 -9.07
CA ILE A 84 -3.22 -1.47 -7.90
C ILE A 84 -3.63 -0.39 -6.90
N GLN A 85 -4.01 -0.80 -5.70
CA GLN A 85 -4.23 0.08 -4.56
C GLN A 85 -2.88 0.43 -3.93
N ALA A 86 -2.50 1.70 -3.95
CA ALA A 86 -1.24 2.17 -3.39
C ALA A 86 -1.44 2.66 -1.96
N GLY A 87 -0.74 2.05 -1.00
CA GLY A 87 -1.02 2.23 0.43
C GLY A 87 0.04 2.98 1.23
N GLY A 88 1.18 3.32 0.64
CA GLY A 88 2.21 4.13 1.28
C GLY A 88 3.63 3.62 1.04
N THR A 89 4.02 2.48 1.58
CA THR A 89 5.39 1.93 1.45
C THR A 89 5.84 1.80 -0.01
N ASP A 90 4.92 1.53 -0.89
CA ASP A 90 5.10 1.36 -2.33
C ASP A 90 5.19 2.69 -3.12
N CYS A 91 5.02 3.82 -2.43
CA CYS A 91 5.13 5.17 -3.00
C CYS A 91 6.26 6.01 -2.36
N ILE A 92 7.16 5.36 -1.60
CA ILE A 92 8.14 6.05 -0.75
C ILE A 92 9.55 5.54 -1.01
N ASN A 93 10.52 6.48 -0.93
CA ASN A 93 11.95 6.24 -0.96
C ASN A 93 12.64 7.02 0.18
N MET A 94 12.77 6.40 1.34
CA MET A 94 13.44 6.96 2.52
C MET A 94 14.47 5.97 3.04
N PRO A 95 15.62 5.80 2.37
CA PRO A 95 16.66 4.85 2.77
C PRO A 95 17.27 5.20 4.12
N GLU A 96 17.31 6.48 4.51
CA GLU A 96 17.86 6.99 5.75
C GLU A 96 17.17 6.42 6.99
N ILE A 97 15.88 6.12 6.87
CA ILE A 97 15.09 5.49 7.94
C ILE A 97 14.66 4.06 7.59
N GLY A 98 15.23 3.49 6.52
CA GLY A 98 14.94 2.13 6.09
C GLY A 98 13.52 1.91 5.58
N TYR A 99 12.81 2.94 5.09
CA TYR A 99 11.40 2.90 4.71
C TYR A 99 11.18 3.11 3.20
N GLY A 100 10.20 2.40 2.64
CA GLY A 100 9.81 2.50 1.23
C GLY A 100 10.37 1.40 0.33
N ASN A 101 9.60 1.03 -0.71
CA ASN A 101 9.98 0.02 -1.70
C ASN A 101 11.08 0.53 -2.63
N PHE A 102 11.10 1.83 -2.92
CA PHE A 102 12.04 2.43 -3.86
C PHE A 102 13.48 2.54 -3.33
N ARG A 103 13.73 2.22 -2.06
CA ARG A 103 15.07 2.12 -1.48
C ARG A 103 15.85 0.85 -1.88
N LYS A 104 15.19 -0.17 -2.44
CA LYS A 104 15.78 -1.47 -2.79
C LYS A 104 15.63 -1.72 -4.28
N ASN A 105 16.72 -1.70 -5.04
CA ASN A 105 16.69 -1.76 -6.50
C ASN A 105 15.79 -2.85 -7.12
N PRO A 106 15.85 -4.14 -6.75
CA PRO A 106 14.97 -5.12 -7.37
C PRO A 106 13.49 -4.88 -7.06
N LEU A 107 13.16 -4.45 -5.82
CA LEU A 107 11.79 -4.16 -5.41
C LEU A 107 11.29 -2.85 -6.02
N ALA A 108 12.15 -1.83 -6.09
CA ALA A 108 11.86 -0.56 -6.76
C ALA A 108 11.49 -0.77 -8.22
N TRP A 109 12.30 -1.56 -8.95
CA TRP A 109 12.00 -1.92 -10.33
C TRP A 109 10.66 -2.65 -10.46
N ALA A 110 10.41 -3.67 -9.66
CA ALA A 110 9.16 -4.41 -9.69
C ALA A 110 7.94 -3.53 -9.41
N THR A 111 8.07 -2.63 -8.44
CA THR A 111 7.03 -1.66 -8.07
C THR A 111 6.79 -0.66 -9.20
N ALA A 112 7.85 -0.05 -9.75
CA ALA A 112 7.75 0.90 -10.84
C ALA A 112 7.18 0.25 -12.12
N PHE A 113 7.65 -0.94 -12.49
CA PHE A 113 7.12 -1.71 -13.62
C PHE A 113 5.62 -1.95 -13.47
N SER A 114 5.20 -2.39 -12.29
CA SER A 114 3.79 -2.69 -12.04
C SER A 114 2.91 -1.44 -12.13
N PHE A 115 3.32 -0.33 -11.57
CA PHE A 115 2.59 0.93 -11.67
C PHE A 115 2.55 1.50 -13.09
N THR A 116 3.63 1.32 -13.86
CA THR A 116 3.69 1.82 -15.25
C THR A 116 2.78 1.02 -16.19
N HIS A 117 2.56 -0.26 -15.93
CA HIS A 117 1.85 -1.16 -16.84
C HIS A 117 0.47 -1.62 -16.34
N CYS A 118 0.05 -1.23 -15.12
CA CYS A 118 -1.31 -1.51 -14.68
C CYS A 118 -2.34 -0.60 -15.36
N SER A 119 -3.61 -0.93 -15.24
CA SER A 119 -4.71 -0.19 -15.88
C SER A 119 -5.13 1.05 -15.07
N LEU A 120 -4.94 1.01 -13.75
CA LEU A 120 -5.37 2.06 -12.83
C LEU A 120 -4.60 1.96 -11.52
N ILE A 121 -4.23 3.10 -10.96
CA ILE A 121 -3.63 3.19 -9.62
C ILE A 121 -4.63 3.89 -8.70
N LEU A 122 -4.85 3.31 -7.51
CA LEU A 122 -5.74 3.83 -6.47
C LEU A 122 -4.93 4.18 -5.21
N PRO A 123 -4.29 5.35 -5.12
CA PRO A 123 -3.63 5.79 -3.90
C PRO A 123 -4.65 6.11 -2.81
N VAL A 124 -4.34 5.77 -1.56
CA VAL A 124 -5.20 6.06 -0.40
C VAL A 124 -5.08 7.51 0.10
N ALA A 125 -4.16 8.29 -0.44
CA ALA A 125 -3.98 9.71 -0.12
C ALA A 125 -3.28 10.47 -1.24
N GLU A 126 -3.56 11.76 -1.39
CA GLU A 126 -2.90 12.66 -2.37
C GLU A 126 -1.37 12.72 -2.17
N ALA A 127 -0.90 12.65 -0.92
CA ALA A 127 0.52 12.62 -0.60
C ALA A 127 1.28 11.44 -1.24
N LEU A 128 0.59 10.35 -1.60
CA LEU A 128 1.18 9.21 -2.29
C LEU A 128 1.34 9.45 -3.80
N VAL A 129 0.61 10.41 -4.36
CA VAL A 129 0.74 10.82 -5.76
C VAL A 129 1.98 11.70 -5.92
N SER A 130 2.09 12.76 -5.13
CA SER A 130 3.23 13.66 -5.15
C SER A 130 3.30 14.44 -3.84
N GLN A 131 4.44 14.44 -3.18
CA GLN A 131 4.64 15.13 -1.90
C GLN A 131 6.02 15.74 -1.81
N ASP A 132 6.08 17.00 -1.38
CA ASP A 132 7.29 17.68 -0.90
C ASP A 132 7.41 17.45 0.61
N TYR A 133 8.29 16.52 0.99
CA TYR A 133 8.52 16.18 2.39
C TYR A 133 9.62 17.08 2.98
N ARG A 134 9.27 17.91 3.97
CA ARG A 134 10.20 18.91 4.55
C ARG A 134 10.42 18.75 6.05
N TYR A 135 9.88 17.69 6.63
CA TYR A 135 9.96 17.47 8.08
C TYR A 135 11.38 17.15 8.55
N ASP A 136 12.10 16.28 7.86
CA ASP A 136 13.48 15.91 8.17
C ASP A 136 14.39 16.28 7.00
N PRO A 137 15.30 17.25 7.14
CA PRO A 137 16.17 17.71 6.05
C PRO A 137 17.17 16.64 5.55
N ARG A 138 17.34 15.55 6.31
CA ARG A 138 18.19 14.41 5.90
C ARG A 138 17.51 13.49 4.89
N ILE A 139 16.19 13.57 4.78
CA ILE A 139 15.39 12.73 3.88
C ILE A 139 15.16 13.47 2.57
N SER A 140 15.22 12.74 1.45
CA SER A 140 14.87 13.32 0.15
C SER A 140 13.48 13.94 0.21
N PRO A 141 13.32 15.24 -0.14
CA PRO A 141 12.04 15.93 -0.01
C PRO A 141 10.99 15.39 -0.99
N LYS A 142 11.42 14.86 -2.13
CA LYS A 142 10.52 14.44 -3.21
C LYS A 142 10.07 12.99 -3.02
N GLN A 143 8.80 12.79 -2.71
CA GLN A 143 8.16 11.50 -2.49
C GLN A 143 6.88 11.38 -3.34
N GLY A 144 6.35 10.15 -3.44
CA GLY A 144 5.14 9.87 -4.21
C GLY A 144 5.40 9.37 -5.63
N LEU A 145 4.38 8.79 -6.24
CA LEU A 145 4.45 8.08 -7.52
C LEU A 145 5.06 8.93 -8.64
N LEU A 146 4.60 10.17 -8.80
CA LEU A 146 5.04 11.05 -9.90
C LEU A 146 6.49 11.50 -9.75
N GLN A 147 7.02 11.52 -8.52
CA GLN A 147 8.40 11.88 -8.25
C GLN A 147 9.34 10.67 -8.42
N LEU A 148 8.86 9.48 -8.05
CA LEU A 148 9.67 8.25 -8.04
C LEU A 148 9.60 7.48 -9.37
N ILE A 149 8.57 7.73 -10.19
CA ILE A 149 8.38 7.13 -11.51
C ILE A 149 8.19 8.25 -12.54
N PRO A 150 9.29 8.88 -12.99
CA PRO A 150 9.20 9.96 -13.97
C PRO A 150 8.51 9.51 -15.26
N GLY A 151 7.55 10.30 -15.73
CA GLY A 151 6.79 9.98 -16.93
C GLY A 151 5.70 8.92 -16.75
N LEU A 152 5.28 8.62 -15.54
CA LEU A 152 4.14 7.74 -15.26
C LEU A 152 2.87 8.27 -15.96
N LYS A 153 2.30 7.45 -16.86
CA LYS A 153 1.10 7.78 -17.65
C LYS A 153 -0.15 7.01 -17.23
N THR A 154 0.02 6.04 -16.35
CA THR A 154 -1.09 5.24 -15.83
C THR A 154 -2.11 6.14 -15.12
N PRO A 155 -3.41 6.01 -15.40
CA PRO A 155 -4.44 6.76 -14.68
C PRO A 155 -4.33 6.59 -13.17
N ILE A 156 -4.49 7.69 -12.43
CA ILE A 156 -4.45 7.72 -10.97
C ILE A 156 -5.77 8.28 -10.47
N GLN A 157 -6.38 7.59 -9.52
CA GLN A 157 -7.58 8.05 -8.82
C GLN A 157 -7.40 7.86 -7.32
N VAL A 158 -7.34 8.93 -6.57
CA VAL A 158 -7.21 8.86 -5.11
C VAL A 158 -8.52 8.40 -4.48
N ILE A 159 -8.44 7.33 -3.69
CA ILE A 159 -9.57 6.79 -2.92
C ILE A 159 -9.10 6.61 -1.47
N PRO A 160 -9.47 7.52 -0.57
CA PRO A 160 -9.13 7.39 0.84
C PRO A 160 -9.69 6.11 1.48
N ASN A 161 -8.97 5.60 2.48
CA ASN A 161 -9.48 4.50 3.28
C ASN A 161 -10.79 4.89 3.97
N GLY A 162 -11.80 4.05 3.81
CA GLY A 162 -13.08 4.20 4.51
C GLY A 162 -13.02 3.67 5.94
N PHE A 163 -14.03 4.05 6.72
CA PHE A 163 -14.30 3.49 8.04
C PHE A 163 -15.81 3.29 8.21
N ASP A 164 -16.16 2.38 9.09
CA ASP A 164 -17.57 2.15 9.46
C ASP A 164 -18.01 3.21 10.48
N SER A 165 -18.81 4.16 10.03
CA SER A 165 -19.33 5.24 10.87
C SER A 165 -20.32 4.76 11.95
N SER A 166 -20.94 3.59 11.76
CA SER A 166 -21.84 3.01 12.78
C SER A 166 -21.05 2.41 13.96
N PHE A 167 -19.79 2.02 13.73
CA PHE A 167 -18.91 1.54 14.80
C PHE A 167 -18.20 2.68 15.55
N TRP A 168 -17.93 3.81 14.86
CA TRP A 168 -17.23 4.96 15.44
C TRP A 168 -18.23 6.08 15.76
N GLU A 169 -18.93 5.92 16.87
CA GLU A 169 -19.88 6.92 17.33
C GLU A 169 -19.19 7.96 18.22
N ASP A 170 -19.61 9.23 18.10
CA ASP A 170 -19.25 10.25 19.08
C ASP A 170 -20.10 10.04 20.34
N LEU A 171 -19.48 9.52 21.38
CA LEU A 171 -20.14 9.27 22.66
C LEU A 171 -20.39 10.56 23.48
N GLY A 172 -20.09 11.74 22.94
CA GLY A 172 -20.27 13.01 23.63
C GLY A 172 -19.41 13.16 24.89
N MET A 173 -18.32 12.38 25.00
CA MET A 173 -17.46 12.43 26.18
C MET A 173 -16.75 13.78 26.31
N GLN A 174 -16.72 14.33 27.53
CA GLN A 174 -16.02 15.57 27.81
C GLN A 174 -14.51 15.39 27.54
N ARG A 175 -13.95 16.21 26.66
CA ARG A 175 -12.54 16.21 26.35
C ARG A 175 -11.75 16.80 27.53
N VAL A 176 -10.68 16.13 27.92
CA VAL A 176 -9.73 16.68 28.89
C VAL A 176 -8.93 17.79 28.20
N LYS A 177 -8.97 18.98 28.76
CA LYS A 177 -8.27 20.14 28.21
C LYS A 177 -6.76 19.89 28.19
N HIS A 178 -6.11 20.27 27.10
CA HIS A 178 -4.67 20.08 26.87
C HIS A 178 -4.20 18.61 26.84
N SER A 179 -5.11 17.67 26.61
CA SER A 179 -4.76 16.26 26.39
C SER A 179 -4.82 15.87 24.91
N PHE A 180 -4.01 14.93 24.52
CA PHE A 180 -4.08 14.27 23.20
C PHE A 180 -3.81 12.78 23.37
N ILE A 181 -4.32 11.99 22.45
CA ILE A 181 -4.12 10.55 22.38
C ILE A 181 -3.46 10.19 21.05
N SER A 182 -2.48 9.31 21.09
CA SER A 182 -1.91 8.70 19.90
C SER A 182 -2.16 7.19 19.93
N VAL A 183 -2.72 6.67 18.84
CA VAL A 183 -2.98 5.23 18.69
C VAL A 183 -2.10 4.68 17.59
N ALA A 184 -1.12 3.88 17.95
CA ALA A 184 -0.26 3.22 16.98
C ALA A 184 0.27 1.90 17.56
N THR A 185 0.58 0.94 16.68
CA THR A 185 1.22 -0.30 17.08
C THR A 185 2.61 -0.01 17.65
N HIS A 186 2.86 -0.45 18.88
CA HIS A 186 4.18 -0.33 19.51
C HIS A 186 5.24 -0.98 18.62
N THR A 187 6.39 -0.32 18.48
CA THR A 187 7.52 -0.83 17.71
C THR A 187 8.83 -0.51 18.39
N SER A 188 9.69 -1.53 18.52
CA SER A 188 11.07 -1.36 18.97
C SER A 188 12.01 -0.86 17.85
N SER A 189 11.53 -0.76 16.61
CA SER A 189 12.32 -0.27 15.48
C SER A 189 12.35 1.26 15.46
N PRO A 190 13.53 1.92 15.61
CA PRO A 190 13.63 3.39 15.56
C PRO A 190 13.11 3.96 14.22
N ALA A 191 13.32 3.24 13.12
CA ALA A 191 12.83 3.65 11.81
C ALA A 191 11.29 3.69 11.76
N ARG A 192 10.63 2.65 12.29
CA ARG A 192 9.15 2.62 12.36
C ARG A 192 8.61 3.65 13.35
N ALA A 193 9.29 3.89 14.44
CA ALA A 193 8.92 4.92 15.42
C ALA A 193 8.89 6.32 14.75
N ARG A 194 9.90 6.66 13.96
CA ARG A 194 9.94 7.90 13.16
C ARG A 194 8.82 8.00 12.12
N VAL A 195 8.57 6.91 11.37
CA VAL A 195 7.46 6.89 10.40
C VAL A 195 6.10 7.14 11.07
N LYS A 196 5.96 6.76 12.35
CA LYS A 196 4.75 6.97 13.16
C LYS A 196 4.74 8.30 13.93
N GLY A 197 5.82 9.09 13.86
CA GLY A 197 5.94 10.37 14.52
C GLY A 197 6.05 10.28 16.05
N TYR A 198 6.55 9.18 16.61
CA TYR A 198 6.72 9.04 18.05
C TYR A 198 7.69 10.06 18.63
N ASP A 199 8.75 10.39 17.89
CA ASP A 199 9.70 11.44 18.22
C ASP A 199 9.03 12.82 18.38
N LEU A 200 8.03 13.12 17.55
CA LEU A 200 7.23 14.35 17.66
C LEU A 200 6.34 14.35 18.90
N ILE A 201 5.70 13.20 19.17
CA ILE A 201 4.82 13.05 20.34
C ILE A 201 5.63 13.20 21.62
N GLU A 202 6.82 12.57 21.69
CA GLU A 202 7.73 12.68 22.82
C GLU A 202 8.21 14.12 23.03
N GLN A 203 8.56 14.84 21.95
CA GLN A 203 8.93 16.25 22.02
C GLN A 203 7.76 17.13 22.48
N LEU A 204 6.56 16.87 21.98
CA LEU A 204 5.37 17.61 22.38
C LEU A 204 5.06 17.40 23.86
N ALA A 205 5.14 16.17 24.35
CA ALA A 205 4.93 15.85 25.76
C ALA A 205 6.01 16.48 26.67
N ALA A 206 7.27 16.48 26.25
CA ALA A 206 8.35 17.11 27.01
C ALA A 206 8.21 18.64 27.12
N ASN A 207 7.66 19.28 26.10
CA ASN A 207 7.48 20.74 26.06
C ASN A 207 6.17 21.22 26.72
N ASN A 208 5.26 20.29 27.08
CA ASN A 208 3.97 20.59 27.70
C ASN A 208 3.70 19.61 28.85
N PRO A 209 4.44 19.76 29.98
CA PRO A 209 4.33 18.89 31.16
C PRO A 209 2.98 18.99 31.87
#